data_29bb1754f29cdef365e9e0bf006ca475
#
_entry.id   29bb1754f29cdef365e9e0bf006ca475
#
_cell.length_a   1.000
_cell.length_b   1.000
_cell.length_c   1.000
_cell.angle_alpha   90.00
_cell.angle_beta   90.00
_cell.angle_gamma   90.00
#
_symmetry.space_group_name_H-M   'P 1'
#
loop_
_entity.id
_entity.type
_entity.pdbx_description
1 polymer ?
#
loop_
_entity_poly.entity_id
_entity_poly.type
_entity_poly.pdbx_seq_one_letter_code
_entity_poly.pdbx_strand_id
1 'polypeptide(L)'
;MRDLFGRVNPEIRAQESIHYLLGADLNFKMFKRDFKFVGEGYYKQLSDIIPYELDNVRIRYYAENNAKGYATGLDLKLNGEFVKGVESWISLSIMKTEEDLNNDSYQLYTVQFPDTTFQSISTFGRAIDSTTVYPGNIARPTDQRVSFALTFQDHLPRNENLKMNLSIIFGSGMPTGPPSYTRWQDVFRMPPYRRVDIGFSARLKSEEKETKSPLLNHIKSAWFTLEVFNLLAVNNTISYLWVKDATNTQYGVPNYLTSRRVNAKFIVKF
;
A
#
# COMPACT_ATOMS: atom_id res chain seq x y z
N MET A 1 -10.13 -25.35 -0.10
CA MET A 1 -9.40 -24.25 0.61
C MET A 1 -9.39 -24.58 2.10
N ARG A 2 -8.45 -24.03 2.89
CA ARG A 2 -8.45 -24.22 4.36
C ARG A 2 -8.96 -22.98 5.03
N ASP A 3 -9.83 -23.17 6.03
CA ASP A 3 -10.34 -22.10 6.88
C ASP A 3 -9.32 -21.65 7.94
N LEU A 4 -9.72 -20.70 8.76
CA LEU A 4 -8.93 -20.15 9.87
C LEU A 4 -8.48 -21.22 10.90
N PHE A 5 -9.21 -22.33 11.00
CA PHE A 5 -8.94 -23.45 11.89
C PHE A 5 -8.19 -24.61 11.19
N GLY A 6 -7.82 -24.45 9.91
CA GLY A 6 -7.14 -25.45 9.12
C GLY A 6 -8.05 -26.53 8.50
N ARG A 7 -9.37 -26.45 8.67
CA ARG A 7 -10.34 -27.38 8.09
C ARG A 7 -10.46 -27.14 6.60
N VAL A 8 -10.58 -28.22 5.83
CA VAL A 8 -10.74 -28.14 4.37
C VAL A 8 -12.19 -27.98 4.01
N ASN A 9 -12.54 -26.89 3.28
CA ASN A 9 -13.83 -26.76 2.61
C ASN A 9 -13.67 -27.13 1.12
N PRO A 10 -14.25 -28.24 0.67
CA PRO A 10 -14.21 -28.65 -0.74
C PRO A 10 -15.26 -27.95 -1.61
N GLU A 11 -16.27 -27.30 -1.00
CA GLU A 11 -17.44 -26.72 -1.70
C GLU A 11 -17.23 -25.25 -2.10
N ILE A 12 -16.00 -24.78 -2.06
CA ILE A 12 -15.65 -23.42 -2.48
C ILE A 12 -15.91 -23.23 -3.96
N ARG A 13 -16.68 -22.19 -4.28
CA ARG A 13 -16.94 -21.74 -5.65
C ARG A 13 -15.92 -20.68 -6.08
N ALA A 14 -15.83 -20.47 -7.40
CA ALA A 14 -15.06 -19.38 -7.96
C ALA A 14 -15.67 -18.03 -7.54
N GLN A 15 -14.81 -17.05 -7.20
CA GLN A 15 -15.23 -15.67 -7.02
C GLN A 15 -15.49 -15.05 -8.40
N GLU A 16 -16.50 -14.20 -8.49
CA GLU A 16 -16.88 -13.53 -9.73
C GLU A 16 -16.65 -12.03 -9.62
N SER A 17 -16.26 -11.40 -10.75
CA SER A 17 -16.11 -9.96 -10.85
C SER A 17 -16.55 -9.44 -12.20
N ILE A 18 -17.50 -8.52 -12.21
CA ILE A 18 -17.95 -7.79 -13.39
C ILE A 18 -17.32 -6.39 -13.34
N HIS A 19 -16.60 -6.03 -14.41
CA HIS A 19 -15.88 -4.76 -14.48
C HIS A 19 -16.55 -3.82 -15.49
N TYR A 20 -16.83 -2.60 -15.05
CA TYR A 20 -17.25 -1.48 -15.88
C TYR A 20 -16.11 -0.47 -15.88
N LEU A 21 -15.54 -0.18 -17.06
CA LEU A 21 -14.37 0.67 -17.23
C LEU A 21 -14.69 1.76 -18.24
N LEU A 22 -14.29 2.99 -17.93
CA LEU A 22 -14.28 4.11 -18.87
C LEU A 22 -12.93 4.81 -18.76
N GLY A 23 -12.19 4.85 -19.87
CA GLY A 23 -10.86 5.43 -19.89
C GLY A 23 -10.63 6.36 -21.08
N ALA A 24 -9.67 7.25 -20.92
CA ALA A 24 -9.17 8.13 -21.96
C ALA A 24 -7.64 8.12 -21.98
N ASP A 25 -7.08 8.09 -23.18
CA ASP A 25 -5.65 8.14 -23.48
C ASP A 25 -5.40 9.31 -24.40
N LEU A 26 -4.68 10.31 -23.92
CA LEU A 26 -4.44 11.58 -24.62
C LEU A 26 -2.95 11.83 -24.78
N ASN A 27 -2.51 11.92 -26.03
CA ASN A 27 -1.17 12.38 -26.37
C ASN A 27 -1.21 13.85 -26.72
N PHE A 28 -0.38 14.66 -26.09
CA PHE A 28 -0.36 16.10 -26.28
C PHE A 28 1.07 16.66 -26.14
N LYS A 29 1.24 17.90 -26.58
CA LYS A 29 2.52 18.61 -26.43
C LYS A 29 2.42 19.67 -25.34
N MET A 30 3.33 19.62 -24.38
CA MET A 30 3.54 20.63 -23.35
C MET A 30 5.01 21.02 -23.32
N PHE A 31 5.36 22.31 -23.26
CA PHE A 31 6.73 22.80 -23.33
C PHE A 31 7.50 22.32 -24.57
N LYS A 32 6.80 22.16 -25.72
CA LYS A 32 7.33 21.61 -27.01
C LYS A 32 7.84 20.16 -26.90
N ARG A 33 7.35 19.38 -25.96
CA ARG A 33 7.70 17.99 -25.69
C ARG A 33 6.46 17.12 -25.67
N ASP A 34 6.64 15.83 -25.88
CA ASP A 34 5.54 14.89 -25.93
C ASP A 34 5.16 14.42 -24.52
N PHE A 35 3.86 14.49 -24.22
CA PHE A 35 3.25 14.01 -22.99
C PHE A 35 2.11 13.07 -23.32
N LYS A 36 1.91 12.11 -22.43
CA LYS A 36 0.80 11.18 -22.47
C LYS A 36 0.06 11.21 -21.14
N PHE A 37 -1.22 11.55 -21.20
CA PHE A 37 -2.13 11.45 -20.07
C PHE A 37 -3.02 10.22 -20.25
N VAL A 38 -3.18 9.41 -19.20
CA VAL A 38 -4.11 8.28 -19.13
C VAL A 38 -4.99 8.49 -17.92
N GLY A 39 -6.29 8.43 -18.12
CA GLY A 39 -7.28 8.49 -17.05
C GLY A 39 -8.28 7.35 -17.21
N GLU A 40 -8.55 6.63 -16.12
CA GLU A 40 -9.49 5.52 -16.11
C GLU A 40 -10.37 5.59 -14.86
N GLY A 41 -11.70 5.63 -15.08
CA GLY A 41 -12.69 5.44 -14.03
C GLY A 41 -13.22 4.01 -14.08
N TYR A 42 -13.42 3.37 -12.95
CA TYR A 42 -13.92 2.01 -12.91
C TYR A 42 -14.89 1.74 -11.77
N TYR A 43 -15.77 0.79 -12.03
CA TYR A 43 -16.62 0.14 -11.04
C TYR A 43 -16.56 -1.37 -11.24
N LYS A 44 -16.25 -2.12 -10.17
CA LYS A 44 -16.16 -3.58 -10.17
C LYS A 44 -17.19 -4.11 -9.18
N GLN A 45 -18.13 -4.88 -9.68
CA GLN A 45 -19.06 -5.63 -8.86
C GLN A 45 -18.45 -6.98 -8.51
N LEU A 46 -18.46 -7.36 -7.26
CA LEU A 46 -17.82 -8.57 -6.75
C LEU A 46 -18.87 -9.46 -6.12
N SER A 47 -18.90 -10.74 -6.53
CA SER A 47 -19.83 -11.76 -6.05
C SER A 47 -19.07 -12.99 -5.60
N ASP A 48 -19.71 -13.80 -4.73
CA ASP A 48 -19.12 -15.03 -4.18
C ASP A 48 -17.73 -14.81 -3.57
N ILE A 49 -17.51 -13.63 -2.93
CA ILE A 49 -16.22 -13.29 -2.32
C ILE A 49 -15.94 -14.26 -1.18
N ILE A 50 -14.68 -14.69 -1.09
CA ILE A 50 -14.14 -15.40 0.06
C ILE A 50 -13.45 -14.39 0.95
N PRO A 51 -14.04 -13.95 2.07
CA PRO A 51 -13.43 -12.99 2.96
C PRO A 51 -12.14 -13.51 3.57
N TYR A 52 -11.27 -12.58 3.93
CA TYR A 52 -10.02 -12.89 4.60
C TYR A 52 -9.64 -11.78 5.58
N GLU A 53 -8.79 -12.11 6.53
CA GLU A 53 -8.16 -11.17 7.44
C GLU A 53 -6.64 -11.21 7.28
N LEU A 54 -5.96 -10.17 7.75
CA LEU A 54 -4.51 -10.10 7.81
C LEU A 54 -4.05 -10.31 9.25
N ASP A 55 -3.34 -11.42 9.47
CA ASP A 55 -2.67 -11.72 10.73
C ASP A 55 -1.17 -11.48 10.57
N ASN A 56 -0.68 -10.35 11.03
CA ASN A 56 0.65 -9.82 10.75
C ASN A 56 0.85 -9.68 9.22
N VAL A 57 1.62 -10.56 8.59
CA VAL A 57 1.85 -10.61 7.12
C VAL A 57 1.18 -11.82 6.45
N ARG A 58 0.38 -12.59 7.19
CA ARG A 58 -0.31 -13.78 6.67
C ARG A 58 -1.73 -13.43 6.26
N ILE A 59 -2.16 -13.97 5.12
CA ILE A 59 -3.55 -13.94 4.71
C ILE A 59 -4.23 -15.19 5.29
N ARG A 60 -5.32 -14.97 6.05
CA ARG A 60 -6.14 -16.02 6.64
C ARG A 60 -7.53 -15.96 6.05
N TYR A 61 -7.89 -16.94 5.27
CA TYR A 61 -9.20 -17.01 4.60
C TYR A 61 -10.25 -17.60 5.52
N TYR A 62 -11.47 -17.08 5.42
CA TYR A 62 -12.64 -17.69 6.07
C TYR A 62 -13.06 -18.99 5.37
N ALA A 63 -12.61 -19.17 4.11
CA ALA A 63 -12.85 -20.34 3.28
C ALA A 63 -14.33 -20.64 3.05
N GLU A 64 -15.12 -19.61 2.87
CA GLU A 64 -16.54 -19.63 2.52
C GLU A 64 -16.84 -18.50 1.55
N ASN A 65 -17.71 -18.76 0.55
CA ASN A 65 -18.20 -17.73 -0.39
C ASN A 65 -19.37 -16.98 0.26
N ASN A 66 -19.13 -16.22 1.30
CA ASN A 66 -20.17 -15.62 2.12
C ASN A 66 -20.17 -14.09 2.09
N ALA A 67 -19.57 -13.48 1.06
CA ALA A 67 -19.60 -12.03 0.90
C ALA A 67 -19.87 -11.60 -0.54
N LYS A 68 -20.40 -10.40 -0.68
CA LYS A 68 -20.51 -9.62 -1.92
C LYS A 68 -19.87 -8.25 -1.70
N GLY A 69 -19.52 -7.54 -2.75
CA GLY A 69 -18.87 -6.25 -2.56
C GLY A 69 -18.65 -5.50 -3.85
N TYR A 70 -17.87 -4.42 -3.75
CA TYR A 70 -17.51 -3.61 -4.90
C TYR A 70 -16.12 -2.98 -4.74
N ALA A 71 -15.55 -2.59 -5.88
CA ALA A 71 -14.42 -1.68 -5.92
C ALA A 71 -14.70 -0.60 -6.97
N THR A 72 -14.48 0.66 -6.61
CA THR A 72 -14.65 1.80 -7.51
C THR A 72 -13.50 2.75 -7.35
N GLY A 73 -13.10 3.42 -8.44
CA GLY A 73 -11.99 4.34 -8.36
C GLY A 73 -11.73 5.11 -9.64
N LEU A 74 -10.73 5.97 -9.54
CA LEU A 74 -10.19 6.78 -10.61
C LEU A 74 -8.66 6.67 -10.58
N ASP A 75 -8.09 6.22 -11.68
CA ASP A 75 -6.65 6.11 -11.89
C ASP A 75 -6.21 7.15 -12.92
N LEU A 76 -5.24 7.98 -12.56
CA LEU A 76 -4.68 9.03 -13.40
C LEU A 76 -3.18 8.84 -13.52
N LYS A 77 -2.66 8.94 -14.74
CA LYS A 77 -1.23 8.85 -15.01
C LYS A 77 -0.80 9.87 -16.05
N LEU A 78 0.26 10.59 -15.77
CA LEU A 78 0.91 11.50 -16.69
C LEU A 78 2.35 11.04 -16.91
N ASN A 79 2.70 10.72 -18.14
CA ASN A 79 4.05 10.43 -18.56
C ASN A 79 4.54 11.53 -19.50
N GLY A 80 5.84 11.81 -19.49
CA GLY A 80 6.42 12.72 -20.49
C GLY A 80 7.85 13.11 -20.19
N GLU A 81 8.43 13.80 -21.15
CA GLU A 81 9.76 14.39 -21.01
C GLU A 81 9.67 15.77 -20.37
N PHE A 82 9.70 15.86 -19.05
CA PHE A 82 9.83 17.17 -18.38
C PHE A 82 11.18 17.81 -18.68
N VAL A 83 12.19 16.97 -18.93
CA VAL A 83 13.52 17.34 -19.41
C VAL A 83 13.83 16.56 -20.67
N LYS A 84 14.45 17.18 -21.65
CA LYS A 84 14.74 16.56 -22.95
C LYS A 84 15.53 15.27 -22.80
N GLY A 85 15.01 14.17 -23.36
CA GLY A 85 15.64 12.86 -23.35
C GLY A 85 15.53 12.10 -22.03
N VAL A 86 14.70 12.59 -21.07
CA VAL A 86 14.49 11.92 -19.79
C VAL A 86 13.00 11.81 -19.49
N GLU A 87 12.51 10.58 -19.48
CA GLU A 87 11.12 10.30 -19.20
C GLU A 87 10.85 10.32 -17.68
N SER A 88 9.80 11.03 -17.30
CA SER A 88 9.31 11.10 -15.93
C SER A 88 7.83 10.80 -15.91
N TRP A 89 7.31 10.33 -14.78
CA TRP A 89 5.90 10.03 -14.65
C TRP A 89 5.36 10.35 -13.27
N ILE A 90 4.07 10.64 -13.24
CA ILE A 90 3.28 10.86 -12.04
C ILE A 90 2.00 10.04 -12.13
N SER A 91 1.60 9.39 -11.06
CA SER A 91 0.33 8.67 -10.96
C SER A 91 -0.40 9.01 -9.68
N LEU A 92 -1.71 9.06 -9.79
CA LEU A 92 -2.64 9.23 -8.68
C LEU A 92 -3.77 8.22 -8.84
N SER A 93 -4.03 7.44 -7.81
CA SER A 93 -5.18 6.54 -7.73
C SER A 93 -6.03 6.90 -6.52
N ILE A 94 -7.32 7.02 -6.72
CA ILE A 94 -8.32 7.20 -5.68
C ILE A 94 -9.28 6.02 -5.78
N MET A 95 -9.33 5.20 -4.73
CA MET A 95 -10.09 3.95 -4.75
C MET A 95 -10.92 3.78 -3.47
N LYS A 96 -12.06 3.13 -3.61
CA LYS A 96 -12.86 2.61 -2.51
C LYS A 96 -13.23 1.17 -2.81
N THR A 97 -12.99 0.26 -1.87
CA THR A 97 -13.46 -1.12 -1.97
C THR A 97 -14.03 -1.59 -0.64
N GLU A 98 -15.24 -2.11 -0.71
CA GLU A 98 -15.98 -2.60 0.46
C GLU A 98 -16.60 -3.95 0.12
N GLU A 99 -16.90 -4.70 1.17
CA GLU A 99 -17.63 -5.96 1.09
C GLU A 99 -18.62 -6.08 2.22
N ASP A 100 -19.73 -6.77 1.96
CA ASP A 100 -20.82 -7.06 2.86
C ASP A 100 -20.79 -8.56 3.14
N LEU A 101 -20.57 -8.94 4.39
CA LEU A 101 -20.51 -10.33 4.82
C LEU A 101 -21.90 -10.80 5.23
N ASN A 102 -22.25 -12.01 4.82
CA ASN A 102 -23.49 -12.61 5.28
C ASN A 102 -23.34 -13.04 6.76
N ASN A 103 -24.40 -12.84 7.54
CA ASN A 103 -24.48 -13.26 8.95
C ASN A 103 -23.41 -12.65 9.87
N ASP A 104 -23.06 -11.40 9.66
CA ASP A 104 -22.07 -10.66 10.43
C ASP A 104 -22.66 -9.82 11.58
N SER A 105 -23.96 -9.97 11.85
CA SER A 105 -24.61 -9.27 12.97
C SER A 105 -24.03 -9.68 14.32
N TYR A 106 -23.92 -8.72 15.22
CA TYR A 106 -23.42 -8.95 16.57
C TYR A 106 -24.21 -8.14 17.61
N GLN A 107 -24.12 -8.56 18.87
CA GLN A 107 -24.76 -7.86 20.00
C GLN A 107 -23.77 -6.87 20.60
N LEU A 108 -24.16 -5.61 20.65
CA LEU A 108 -23.46 -4.56 21.40
C LEU A 108 -24.14 -4.44 22.77
N TYR A 109 -23.36 -4.70 23.82
CA TYR A 109 -23.86 -4.63 25.18
C TYR A 109 -23.56 -3.28 25.81
N THR A 110 -24.60 -2.64 26.38
CA THR A 110 -24.40 -1.50 27.28
C THR A 110 -24.09 -2.05 28.66
N VAL A 111 -22.93 -1.68 29.20
CA VAL A 111 -22.45 -2.19 30.48
C VAL A 111 -22.50 -1.09 31.50
N GLN A 112 -23.19 -1.33 32.63
CA GLN A 112 -23.15 -0.47 33.79
C GLN A 112 -22.05 -0.97 34.74
N PHE A 113 -21.12 -0.13 35.07
CA PHE A 113 -20.13 -0.41 36.10
C PHE A 113 -20.70 -0.02 37.45
N PRO A 114 -20.49 -0.82 38.53
CA PRO A 114 -20.93 -0.46 39.87
C PRO A 114 -20.25 0.83 40.28
N ASP A 115 -21.00 1.71 40.96
CA ASP A 115 -20.47 2.95 41.53
C ASP A 115 -19.23 2.63 42.36
N THR A 116 -18.16 3.37 42.15
CA THR A 116 -16.86 3.21 42.82
C THR A 116 -16.95 3.81 44.25
N THR A 117 -17.83 3.31 45.07
CA THR A 117 -17.72 3.48 46.51
C THR A 117 -16.77 2.40 47.04
N PHE A 118 -15.84 2.78 47.85
CA PHE A 118 -14.61 2.14 48.31
C PHE A 118 -14.69 0.70 48.84
N GLN A 119 -15.79 -0.05 48.65
CA GLN A 119 -16.03 -1.37 49.26
C GLN A 119 -16.32 -2.56 48.31
N SER A 120 -16.38 -2.35 47.01
CA SER A 120 -16.46 -3.49 46.09
C SER A 120 -15.71 -3.21 44.80
N ILE A 121 -14.49 -3.73 44.70
CA ILE A 121 -13.71 -3.80 43.46
C ILE A 121 -14.32 -4.92 42.60
N SER A 122 -15.50 -4.69 42.04
CA SER A 122 -16.00 -5.52 40.96
C SER A 122 -15.52 -4.89 39.65
N THR A 123 -14.50 -5.46 39.03
CA THR A 123 -13.99 -5.08 37.71
C THR A 123 -14.92 -5.49 36.57
N PHE A 124 -16.02 -6.17 36.86
CA PHE A 124 -16.98 -6.65 35.89
C PHE A 124 -18.26 -5.80 35.94
N GLY A 125 -18.48 -5.04 34.86
CA GLY A 125 -19.74 -4.36 34.66
C GLY A 125 -20.87 -5.36 34.35
N ARG A 126 -22.09 -5.02 34.75
CA ARG A 126 -23.29 -5.79 34.41
C ARG A 126 -23.87 -5.28 33.12
N ALA A 127 -24.09 -6.17 32.13
CA ALA A 127 -24.84 -5.82 30.93
C ALA A 127 -26.29 -5.46 31.34
N ILE A 128 -26.73 -4.26 30.97
CA ILE A 128 -28.07 -3.73 31.27
C ILE A 128 -28.95 -3.67 30.03
N ASP A 129 -28.36 -3.64 28.85
CA ASP A 129 -29.05 -3.62 27.57
C ASP A 129 -28.18 -4.23 26.47
N SER A 130 -28.80 -4.64 25.36
CA SER A 130 -28.12 -5.13 24.19
C SER A 130 -28.83 -4.67 22.91
N THR A 131 -28.05 -4.23 21.95
CA THR A 131 -28.54 -3.83 20.62
C THR A 131 -27.86 -4.70 19.55
N THR A 132 -28.64 -5.23 18.61
CA THR A 132 -28.11 -5.96 17.46
C THR A 132 -27.60 -4.97 16.44
N VAL A 133 -26.33 -5.08 16.09
CA VAL A 133 -25.66 -4.26 15.08
C VAL A 133 -25.50 -5.09 13.80
N TYR A 134 -25.87 -4.49 12.67
CA TYR A 134 -25.65 -5.02 11.33
C TYR A 134 -24.59 -4.15 10.65
N PRO A 135 -23.33 -4.63 10.48
CA PRO A 135 -22.24 -3.84 9.93
C PRO A 135 -22.46 -3.39 8.47
N GLY A 136 -23.10 -4.24 7.66
CA GLY A 136 -23.27 -3.99 6.23
C GLY A 136 -21.92 -3.91 5.49
N ASN A 137 -21.77 -2.91 4.61
CA ASN A 137 -20.53 -2.77 3.85
C ASN A 137 -19.35 -2.33 4.74
N ILE A 138 -18.35 -3.17 4.84
CA ILE A 138 -17.09 -2.92 5.55
C ILE A 138 -15.93 -2.78 4.57
N ALA A 139 -14.92 -1.99 4.94
CA ALA A 139 -13.74 -1.80 4.10
C ALA A 139 -12.97 -3.12 3.95
N ARG A 140 -12.64 -3.48 2.70
CA ARG A 140 -11.79 -4.64 2.43
C ARG A 140 -10.35 -4.39 2.91
N PRO A 141 -9.57 -5.42 3.26
CA PRO A 141 -8.17 -5.24 3.70
C PRO A 141 -7.28 -4.50 2.70
N THR A 142 -7.65 -4.48 1.42
CA THR A 142 -6.96 -3.78 0.34
C THR A 142 -7.48 -2.38 0.07
N ASP A 143 -8.39 -1.84 0.89
CA ASP A 143 -9.00 -0.53 0.69
C ASP A 143 -8.01 0.61 0.98
N GLN A 144 -7.12 0.87 0.05
CA GLN A 144 -6.22 2.01 0.08
C GLN A 144 -6.84 3.19 -0.66
N ARG A 145 -7.36 4.16 0.07
CA ARG A 145 -8.17 5.26 -0.48
C ARG A 145 -7.45 6.14 -1.46
N VAL A 146 -6.18 6.42 -1.23
CA VAL A 146 -5.37 7.27 -2.09
C VAL A 146 -3.99 6.66 -2.21
N SER A 147 -3.50 6.51 -3.43
CA SER A 147 -2.10 6.22 -3.70
C SER A 147 -1.55 7.23 -4.71
N PHE A 148 -0.34 7.68 -4.47
CA PHE A 148 0.38 8.62 -5.31
C PHE A 148 1.80 8.14 -5.50
N ALA A 149 2.29 8.20 -6.74
CA ALA A 149 3.68 7.94 -7.04
C ALA A 149 4.18 8.91 -8.10
N LEU A 150 5.40 9.39 -7.89
CA LEU A 150 6.11 10.25 -8.82
C LEU A 150 7.51 9.69 -8.99
N THR A 151 7.96 9.57 -10.25
CA THR A 151 9.36 9.36 -10.59
C THR A 151 9.78 10.48 -11.52
N PHE A 152 10.72 11.26 -11.05
CA PHE A 152 11.29 12.36 -11.79
C PHE A 152 12.78 12.12 -12.01
N GLN A 153 13.22 12.24 -13.25
CA GLN A 153 14.63 12.17 -13.61
C GLN A 153 15.02 13.43 -14.36
N ASP A 154 16.23 13.91 -14.11
CA ASP A 154 16.79 15.08 -14.76
C ASP A 154 18.31 14.94 -14.93
N HIS A 155 18.84 15.61 -15.94
CA HIS A 155 20.25 15.92 -16.01
C HIS A 155 20.50 17.23 -15.27
N LEU A 156 21.63 17.35 -14.56
CA LEU A 156 21.97 18.64 -13.95
C LEU A 156 22.17 19.70 -15.04
N PRO A 157 21.70 20.92 -14.84
CA PRO A 157 21.83 21.99 -15.82
C PRO A 157 23.26 22.13 -16.33
N ARG A 158 23.42 22.12 -17.64
CA ARG A 158 24.71 22.25 -18.35
C ARG A 158 25.66 21.05 -18.23
N ASN A 159 25.25 19.93 -17.60
CA ASN A 159 26.11 18.76 -17.48
C ASN A 159 25.33 17.45 -17.64
N GLU A 160 25.29 16.91 -18.85
CA GLU A 160 24.64 15.64 -19.16
C GLU A 160 25.31 14.41 -18.51
N ASN A 161 26.49 14.58 -17.95
CA ASN A 161 27.18 13.51 -17.24
C ASN A 161 26.68 13.33 -15.79
N LEU A 162 25.89 14.28 -15.30
CA LEU A 162 25.30 14.22 -13.97
C LEU A 162 23.78 14.08 -14.09
N LYS A 163 23.23 13.02 -13.51
CA LYS A 163 21.79 12.76 -13.47
C LYS A 163 21.31 12.78 -12.02
N MET A 164 20.12 13.29 -11.82
CA MET A 164 19.39 13.19 -10.57
C MET A 164 18.13 12.36 -10.80
N ASN A 165 17.77 11.55 -9.83
CA ASN A 165 16.47 10.89 -9.77
C ASN A 165 15.81 11.19 -8.43
N LEU A 166 14.50 11.45 -8.48
CA LEU A 166 13.65 11.64 -7.33
C LEU A 166 12.45 10.69 -7.46
N SER A 167 12.20 9.92 -6.41
CA SER A 167 11.01 9.09 -6.32
C SER A 167 10.23 9.46 -5.07
N ILE A 168 8.93 9.69 -5.23
CA ILE A 168 8.02 9.98 -4.13
C ILE A 168 6.90 8.96 -4.18
N ILE A 169 6.64 8.30 -3.06
CA ILE A 169 5.55 7.33 -2.92
C ILE A 169 4.74 7.70 -1.68
N PHE A 170 3.44 7.78 -1.86
CA PHE A 170 2.46 7.98 -0.81
C PHE A 170 1.33 6.98 -0.96
N GLY A 171 0.89 6.39 0.14
CA GLY A 171 -0.30 5.55 0.20
C GLY A 171 -1.07 5.81 1.49
N SER A 172 -2.37 6.06 1.40
CA SER A 172 -3.20 6.15 2.60
C SER A 172 -3.21 4.81 3.34
N GLY A 173 -3.46 4.86 4.65
CA GLY A 173 -3.49 3.65 5.47
C GLY A 173 -4.57 2.66 5.04
N MET A 174 -4.21 1.41 4.94
CA MET A 174 -5.14 0.29 4.71
C MET A 174 -5.87 -0.08 6.02
N PRO A 175 -7.10 -0.62 5.94
CA PRO A 175 -7.79 -1.15 7.09
C PRO A 175 -7.03 -2.33 7.70
N THR A 176 -6.98 -2.36 9.02
CA THR A 176 -6.39 -3.45 9.79
C THR A 176 -7.10 -3.55 11.13
N GLY A 177 -6.93 -4.66 11.82
CA GLY A 177 -7.50 -4.89 13.14
C GLY A 177 -6.87 -6.10 13.79
N PRO A 178 -7.19 -6.38 15.04
CA PRO A 178 -6.77 -7.61 15.71
C PRO A 178 -7.37 -8.81 14.98
N PRO A 179 -6.62 -9.93 14.84
CA PRO A 179 -7.11 -11.17 14.22
C PRO A 179 -8.10 -11.87 15.16
N SER A 180 -9.34 -11.41 15.14
CA SER A 180 -10.39 -11.83 16.08
C SER A 180 -11.54 -12.59 15.42
N TYR A 181 -11.43 -12.89 14.11
CA TYR A 181 -12.51 -13.46 13.28
C TYR A 181 -13.75 -12.58 13.13
N THR A 182 -13.70 -11.38 13.69
CA THR A 182 -14.79 -10.38 13.66
C THR A 182 -14.25 -9.09 13.06
N ARG A 183 -13.75 -9.18 11.83
CA ARG A 183 -13.11 -8.08 11.12
C ARG A 183 -13.98 -6.82 11.03
N TRP A 184 -15.28 -6.96 11.18
CA TRP A 184 -16.24 -5.87 11.13
C TRP A 184 -16.37 -5.06 12.45
N GLN A 185 -15.71 -5.46 13.56
CA GLN A 185 -15.84 -4.79 14.85
C GLN A 185 -14.71 -3.80 15.13
N ASP A 186 -13.48 -4.24 15.14
CA ASP A 186 -12.34 -3.48 15.67
C ASP A 186 -11.37 -3.04 14.56
N VAL A 187 -11.91 -2.46 13.49
CA VAL A 187 -11.11 -2.02 12.35
C VAL A 187 -10.66 -0.57 12.50
N PHE A 188 -9.39 -0.32 12.30
CA PHE A 188 -8.80 1.01 12.16
C PHE A 188 -7.93 1.08 10.91
N ARG A 189 -7.47 2.28 10.54
CA ARG A 189 -6.53 2.43 9.42
C ARG A 189 -5.12 2.57 9.92
N MET A 190 -4.21 1.83 9.30
CA MET A 190 -2.78 1.97 9.52
C MET A 190 -2.31 3.41 9.20
N PRO A 191 -1.20 3.88 9.79
CA PRO A 191 -0.56 5.10 9.36
C PRO A 191 -0.27 5.08 7.85
N PRO A 192 -0.36 6.24 7.16
CA PRO A 192 -0.07 6.30 5.74
C PRO A 192 1.40 5.99 5.44
N TYR A 193 1.62 5.25 4.36
CA TYR A 193 2.95 5.01 3.81
C TYR A 193 3.48 6.28 3.14
N ARG A 194 4.71 6.67 3.46
CA ARG A 194 5.38 7.84 2.88
C ARG A 194 6.85 7.53 2.65
N ARG A 195 7.30 7.70 1.42
CA ARG A 195 8.70 7.47 1.10
C ARG A 195 9.17 8.46 0.04
N VAL A 196 10.34 9.03 0.28
CA VAL A 196 11.05 9.85 -0.68
C VAL A 196 12.44 9.25 -0.85
N ASP A 197 12.82 8.96 -2.09
CA ASP A 197 14.14 8.48 -2.46
C ASP A 197 14.79 9.50 -3.39
N ILE A 198 16.07 9.78 -3.19
CA ILE A 198 16.84 10.65 -4.05
C ILE A 198 18.14 9.96 -4.47
N GLY A 199 18.53 10.13 -5.70
CA GLY A 199 19.77 9.58 -6.22
C GLY A 199 20.48 10.55 -7.14
N PHE A 200 21.81 10.45 -7.15
CA PHE A 200 22.69 11.19 -8.05
C PHE A 200 23.59 10.21 -8.75
N SER A 201 23.65 10.32 -10.07
CA SER A 201 24.48 9.48 -10.93
C SER A 201 25.49 10.33 -11.69
N ALA A 202 26.73 9.96 -11.62
CA ALA A 202 27.82 10.59 -12.37
C ALA A 202 28.38 9.64 -13.42
N ARG A 203 28.47 10.08 -14.68
CA ARG A 203 29.15 9.36 -15.74
C ARG A 203 30.64 9.60 -15.64
N LEU A 204 31.39 8.57 -15.26
CA LEU A 204 32.84 8.62 -15.11
C LEU A 204 33.57 8.41 -16.44
N LYS A 205 33.00 7.61 -17.36
CA LYS A 205 33.48 7.38 -18.70
C LYS A 205 32.34 7.38 -19.70
N SER A 206 32.57 8.07 -20.85
CA SER A 206 31.71 8.07 -22.02
C SER A 206 32.32 7.21 -23.12
N GLU A 207 31.49 6.62 -23.96
CA GLU A 207 31.92 5.85 -25.18
C GLU A 207 32.75 6.69 -26.14
N GLU A 208 32.47 8.00 -26.20
CA GLU A 208 33.09 8.93 -27.14
C GLU A 208 34.49 9.41 -26.72
N LYS A 209 34.91 9.14 -25.48
CA LYS A 209 36.23 9.60 -25.00
C LYS A 209 37.24 8.47 -24.96
N GLU A 210 38.18 8.50 -25.92
CA GLU A 210 39.38 7.68 -25.86
C GLU A 210 40.22 8.05 -24.64
N THR A 211 40.66 7.06 -23.92
CA THR A 211 41.48 7.25 -22.73
C THR A 211 42.91 6.78 -23.04
N LYS A 212 43.89 7.49 -22.50
CA LYS A 212 45.34 7.13 -22.70
C LYS A 212 45.73 5.78 -22.09
N SER A 213 44.88 5.15 -21.30
CA SER A 213 45.14 3.86 -20.66
C SER A 213 44.53 2.71 -21.48
N PRO A 214 45.33 1.70 -21.94
CA PRO A 214 44.82 0.56 -22.71
C PRO A 214 43.73 -0.23 -21.96
N LEU A 215 43.86 -0.38 -20.64
CA LEU A 215 42.87 -1.08 -19.80
C LEU A 215 41.49 -0.39 -19.77
N LEU A 216 41.48 0.94 -19.79
CA LEU A 216 40.23 1.72 -19.78
C LEU A 216 39.56 1.77 -21.16
N ASN A 217 40.28 1.48 -22.26
CA ASN A 217 39.70 1.48 -23.61
C ASN A 217 38.72 0.30 -23.82
N HIS A 218 38.85 -0.79 -23.06
CA HIS A 218 37.88 -1.90 -23.09
C HIS A 218 36.57 -1.56 -22.40
N ILE A 219 36.51 -0.48 -21.60
CA ILE A 219 35.30 -0.01 -20.94
C ILE A 219 34.58 0.98 -21.86
N LYS A 220 33.37 0.65 -22.31
CA LYS A 220 32.53 1.56 -23.10
C LYS A 220 31.98 2.70 -22.28
N SER A 221 31.39 2.38 -21.15
CA SER A 221 30.89 3.42 -20.24
C SER A 221 31.00 3.01 -18.78
N ALA A 222 31.18 3.98 -17.90
CA ALA A 222 31.19 3.77 -16.44
C ALA A 222 30.35 4.84 -15.75
N TRP A 223 29.47 4.40 -14.84
CA TRP A 223 28.59 5.25 -14.04
C TRP A 223 28.76 4.94 -12.57
N PHE A 224 28.80 5.97 -11.76
CA PHE A 224 28.70 5.88 -10.31
C PHE A 224 27.38 6.53 -9.88
N THR A 225 26.60 5.82 -9.03
CA THR A 225 25.34 6.31 -8.50
C THR A 225 25.37 6.23 -7.00
N LEU A 226 24.96 7.30 -6.34
CA LEU A 226 24.74 7.39 -4.90
C LEU A 226 23.25 7.64 -4.68
N GLU A 227 22.59 6.78 -3.89
CA GLU A 227 21.16 6.85 -3.64
C GLU A 227 20.89 6.88 -2.13
N VAL A 228 19.92 7.69 -1.72
CA VAL A 228 19.40 7.69 -0.36
C VAL A 228 17.94 7.27 -0.41
N PHE A 229 17.66 6.08 0.10
CA PHE A 229 16.31 5.55 0.24
C PHE A 229 15.70 6.01 1.55
N ASN A 230 14.39 6.29 1.53
CA ASN A 230 13.64 6.81 2.67
C ASN A 230 14.32 8.06 3.27
N LEU A 231 14.54 9.06 2.44
CA LEU A 231 15.23 10.32 2.81
C LEU A 231 14.65 10.98 4.07
N LEU A 232 13.34 10.91 4.24
CA LEU A 232 12.63 11.51 5.38
C LEU A 232 12.73 10.65 6.65
N ALA A 233 13.33 9.46 6.59
CA ALA A 233 13.44 8.51 7.69
C ALA A 233 12.10 8.17 8.37
N VAL A 234 11.01 8.10 7.58
CA VAL A 234 9.69 7.74 8.10
C VAL A 234 9.66 6.26 8.46
N ASN A 235 9.18 5.95 9.66
CA ASN A 235 8.91 4.58 10.09
C ASN A 235 7.58 4.11 9.46
N ASN A 236 7.66 3.54 8.26
CA ASN A 236 6.50 3.02 7.55
C ASN A 236 6.06 1.69 8.14
N THR A 237 4.88 1.65 8.72
CA THR A 237 4.28 0.43 9.27
C THR A 237 3.76 -0.46 8.14
N ILE A 238 4.16 -1.73 8.11
CA ILE A 238 3.68 -2.72 7.14
C ILE A 238 2.59 -3.62 7.72
N SER A 239 2.66 -3.88 9.02
CA SER A 239 1.73 -4.76 9.75
C SER A 239 1.84 -4.53 11.25
N TYR A 240 0.94 -5.17 12.00
CA TYR A 240 1.01 -5.24 13.45
C TYR A 240 1.18 -6.70 13.89
N LEU A 241 2.08 -6.94 14.83
CA LEU A 241 2.13 -8.16 15.60
C LEU A 241 1.22 -7.97 16.82
N TRP A 242 0.20 -8.82 16.93
CA TRP A 242 -0.75 -8.76 18.03
C TRP A 242 -0.30 -9.69 19.15
N VAL A 243 -0.10 -9.12 20.33
CA VAL A 243 0.30 -9.85 21.52
C VAL A 243 -0.74 -9.65 22.63
N LYS A 244 -0.94 -10.67 23.44
CA LYS A 244 -1.84 -10.62 24.60
C LYS A 244 -1.04 -10.68 25.88
N ASP A 245 -1.42 -9.89 26.87
CA ASP A 245 -0.85 -9.96 28.20
C ASP A 245 -1.56 -11.02 29.08
N ALA A 246 -1.13 -11.13 30.32
CA ALA A 246 -1.70 -12.07 31.28
C ALA A 246 -3.18 -11.78 31.65
N THR A 247 -3.64 -10.55 31.38
CA THR A 247 -5.04 -10.14 31.58
C THR A 247 -5.88 -10.30 30.33
N ASN A 248 -5.34 -10.93 29.26
CA ASN A 248 -5.95 -11.10 27.96
C ASN A 248 -6.18 -9.78 27.19
N THR A 249 -5.54 -8.69 27.63
CA THR A 249 -5.54 -7.41 26.89
C THR A 249 -4.65 -7.52 25.67
N GLN A 250 -5.14 -7.09 24.51
CA GLN A 250 -4.47 -7.24 23.24
C GLN A 250 -3.75 -5.94 22.83
N TYR A 251 -2.48 -6.05 22.47
CA TYR A 251 -1.62 -4.93 22.03
C TYR A 251 -1.13 -5.16 20.62
N GLY A 252 -1.21 -4.12 19.77
CA GLY A 252 -0.64 -4.12 18.42
C GLY A 252 0.77 -3.55 18.43
N VAL A 253 1.76 -4.38 18.19
CA VAL A 253 3.15 -3.96 18.05
C VAL A 253 3.45 -3.73 16.57
N PRO A 254 3.78 -2.49 16.13
CA PRO A 254 3.99 -2.20 14.72
C PRO A 254 5.29 -2.82 14.20
N ASN A 255 5.21 -3.46 13.03
CA ASN A 255 6.36 -3.86 12.24
C ASN A 255 6.67 -2.77 11.21
N TYR A 256 7.88 -2.25 11.26
CA TYR A 256 8.33 -1.21 10.36
C TYR A 256 9.13 -1.77 9.18
N LEU A 257 8.95 -1.15 8.01
CA LEU A 257 9.85 -1.32 6.89
C LEU A 257 11.22 -0.69 7.20
N THR A 258 12.19 -1.00 6.34
CA THR A 258 13.56 -0.50 6.48
C THR A 258 13.63 1.01 6.62
N SER A 259 14.42 1.47 7.59
CA SER A 259 14.76 2.87 7.82
C SER A 259 15.55 3.46 6.64
N ARG A 260 16.00 4.71 6.77
CA ARG A 260 16.89 5.34 5.77
C ARG A 260 18.11 4.49 5.47
N ARG A 261 18.42 4.34 4.17
CA ARG A 261 19.59 3.62 3.69
C ARG A 261 20.30 4.42 2.62
N VAL A 262 21.62 4.35 2.65
CA VAL A 262 22.49 4.86 1.58
C VAL A 262 22.95 3.68 0.76
N ASN A 263 22.83 3.79 -0.55
CA ASN A 263 23.27 2.79 -1.53
C ASN A 263 24.24 3.43 -2.52
N ALA A 264 25.36 2.76 -2.75
CA ALA A 264 26.32 3.14 -3.77
C ALA A 264 26.37 2.04 -4.84
N LYS A 265 26.24 2.43 -6.10
CA LYS A 265 26.19 1.53 -7.23
C LYS A 265 27.21 1.97 -8.30
N PHE A 266 27.98 1.03 -8.77
CA PHE A 266 28.94 1.22 -9.86
C PHE A 266 28.56 0.33 -11.03
N ILE A 267 28.33 0.93 -12.19
CA ILE A 267 27.93 0.24 -13.41
C ILE A 267 29.03 0.44 -14.46
N VAL A 268 29.56 -0.64 -14.96
CA VAL A 268 30.56 -0.65 -16.04
C VAL A 268 30.02 -1.45 -17.21
N LYS A 269 30.11 -0.90 -18.40
CA LYS A 269 29.82 -1.59 -19.69
C LYS A 269 31.11 -1.77 -20.43
N PHE A 270 31.33 -2.97 -20.92
CA PHE A 270 32.50 -3.38 -21.72
C PHE A 270 32.15 -3.45 -23.20
#